data_5be486251c99a174615c73ae879782bb
#
_entry.id   5be486251c99a174615c73ae879782bb
#
_cell.length_a   1.000
_cell.length_b   1.000
_cell.length_c   1.000
_cell.angle_alpha   90.00
_cell.angle_beta   90.00
_cell.angle_gamma   90.00
#
_symmetry.space_group_name_H-M   'P 1'
#
loop_
_entity.id
_entity.type
_entity.pdbx_description
1 polymer ?
#
loop_
_entity_poly.entity_id
_entity_poly.type
_entity_poly.pdbx_seq_one_letter_code
_entity_poly.pdbx_strand_id
1 'polypeptide(L)'
;MSNSVPQYVQNLITPSVGIIHSRQINSSPMNRPGGGRYPSALVKIVEQPAENRVRFRFPIEGRSAGSIAGVTSTVENKTFPTIEVVGYKGPAKVVVSCVEDKFYTELNGYKTYRSHPHNLVGKHCKEGVCIMDISEETMTCQFSNIGVQCVTKRQIEASLQIRKRIQVDPFGLGFDHKNSDRTTVRLCFQVFIKTYHHILIMVIFSK
;
A
#
# COMPACT_ATOMS: atom_id res chain seq x y z
N MET A 1 18.75 14.55 16.36
CA MET A 1 17.91 13.41 16.75
C MET A 1 17.61 12.62 15.48
N SER A 2 18.17 11.41 15.37
CA SER A 2 18.07 10.56 14.17
C SER A 2 16.64 10.09 13.98
N ASN A 3 15.97 10.63 12.96
CA ASN A 3 14.60 10.27 12.56
C ASN A 3 14.62 9.10 11.56
N SER A 4 15.24 7.98 11.94
CA SER A 4 15.19 6.76 11.12
C SER A 4 13.77 6.17 11.11
N VAL A 5 13.38 5.61 9.97
CA VAL A 5 12.23 4.68 9.88
C VAL A 5 12.38 3.66 11.00
N PRO A 6 11.32 3.37 11.76
CA PRO A 6 11.43 2.44 12.85
C PRO A 6 12.08 1.12 12.41
N GLN A 7 13.05 0.64 13.18
CA GLN A 7 13.82 -0.59 12.91
C GLN A 7 12.93 -1.79 12.54
N TYR A 8 11.68 -1.82 13.03
CA TYR A 8 10.73 -2.88 12.72
C TYR A 8 10.24 -2.87 11.28
N VAL A 9 10.18 -1.70 10.60
CA VAL A 9 9.84 -1.66 9.17
C VAL A 9 11.00 -2.19 8.34
N GLN A 10 12.24 -1.85 8.70
CA GLN A 10 13.43 -2.44 8.08
C GLN A 10 13.49 -3.95 8.31
N ASN A 11 13.09 -4.44 9.48
CA ASN A 11 13.03 -5.86 9.81
C ASN A 11 11.86 -6.59 9.12
N LEU A 12 10.81 -5.87 8.66
CA LEU A 12 9.69 -6.44 7.92
C LEU A 12 10.03 -6.65 6.43
N ILE A 13 11.03 -5.95 5.90
CA ILE A 13 11.35 -5.89 4.45
C ILE A 13 12.63 -6.68 4.10
N THR A 14 13.16 -7.52 5.00
CA THR A 14 14.36 -8.33 4.71
C THR A 14 14.12 -9.36 3.59
N PRO A 15 15.13 -9.65 2.72
CA PRO A 15 14.98 -10.35 1.44
C PRO A 15 14.57 -11.83 1.48
N SER A 16 14.24 -12.40 2.62
CA SER A 16 13.90 -13.83 2.78
C SER A 16 12.41 -14.13 2.77
N VAL A 17 11.56 -13.16 2.38
CA VAL A 17 10.10 -13.29 2.49
C VAL A 17 9.49 -13.55 1.13
N GLY A 18 8.77 -14.66 1.00
CA GLY A 18 7.97 -14.95 -0.19
C GLY A 18 6.85 -13.92 -0.37
N ILE A 19 6.89 -13.17 -1.47
CA ILE A 19 5.81 -12.23 -1.82
C ILE A 19 4.67 -13.03 -2.44
N ILE A 20 3.51 -13.05 -1.78
CA ILE A 20 2.28 -13.61 -2.34
C ILE A 20 1.44 -12.45 -2.85
N HIS A 21 1.28 -12.37 -4.17
CA HIS A 21 0.38 -11.42 -4.80
C HIS A 21 -1.06 -11.95 -4.65
N SER A 22 -1.89 -11.30 -3.84
CA SER A 22 -3.30 -11.64 -3.75
C SER A 22 -4.07 -10.97 -4.88
N ARG A 23 -4.64 -11.79 -5.77
CA ARG A 23 -5.65 -11.37 -6.75
C ARG A 23 -7.00 -11.22 -6.04
N GLN A 24 -7.90 -10.36 -6.51
CA GLN A 24 -9.33 -10.62 -6.36
C GLN A 24 -9.63 -11.92 -7.12
N ILE A 25 -9.57 -13.05 -6.43
CA ILE A 25 -9.78 -14.35 -7.06
C ILE A 25 -11.20 -14.80 -6.73
N ASN A 26 -12.04 -14.81 -7.77
CA ASN A 26 -13.04 -15.84 -7.92
C ASN A 26 -12.30 -17.09 -8.42
N SER A 27 -11.79 -17.97 -7.54
CA SER A 27 -11.45 -19.33 -7.92
C SER A 27 -10.90 -20.16 -6.75
N SER A 28 -11.21 -21.43 -6.81
CA SER A 28 -10.98 -22.55 -5.92
C SER A 28 -9.52 -22.76 -5.45
N PRO A 29 -9.30 -23.45 -4.32
CA PRO A 29 -7.97 -23.69 -3.76
C PRO A 29 -7.16 -24.63 -4.66
N MET A 30 -5.99 -24.22 -5.10
CA MET A 30 -5.01 -25.09 -5.74
C MET A 30 -4.35 -25.99 -4.69
N ASN A 31 -4.61 -27.30 -4.79
CA ASN A 31 -3.84 -28.33 -4.12
C ASN A 31 -2.45 -28.45 -4.75
N ARG A 32 -1.39 -28.19 -3.99
CA ARG A 32 -0.03 -28.68 -4.31
C ARG A 32 0.32 -29.84 -3.40
N PRO A 33 0.88 -30.95 -3.91
CA PRO A 33 1.35 -32.04 -3.09
C PRO A 33 2.68 -31.66 -2.42
N GLY A 34 2.69 -31.64 -1.08
CA GLY A 34 3.89 -31.35 -0.26
C GLY A 34 3.56 -30.52 0.97
N GLY A 35 3.04 -31.15 1.98
CA GLY A 35 2.92 -30.90 3.40
C GLY A 35 3.35 -29.57 4.01
N GLY A 36 2.58 -28.53 3.89
CA GLY A 36 2.61 -27.34 4.69
C GLY A 36 1.39 -26.51 4.36
N ARG A 37 0.37 -26.54 5.21
CA ARG A 37 -0.77 -25.61 5.08
C ARG A 37 -0.27 -24.20 5.37
N TYR A 38 0.08 -23.46 4.33
CA TYR A 38 0.11 -21.99 4.45
C TYR A 38 -1.31 -21.53 4.81
N PRO A 39 -1.48 -20.63 5.78
CA PRO A 39 -2.79 -20.07 6.03
C PRO A 39 -3.32 -19.49 4.71
N SER A 40 -4.56 -19.82 4.38
CA SER A 40 -5.26 -19.30 3.19
C SER A 40 -5.62 -17.82 3.34
N ALA A 41 -4.74 -17.05 3.97
CA ALA A 41 -4.92 -15.63 4.21
C ALA A 41 -4.88 -14.87 2.88
N LEU A 42 -5.84 -13.97 2.69
CA LEU A 42 -5.88 -13.07 1.56
C LEU A 42 -6.31 -11.66 2.01
N VAL A 43 -5.93 -10.64 1.25
CA VAL A 43 -6.37 -9.25 1.48
C VAL A 43 -7.40 -8.88 0.43
N LYS A 44 -8.48 -8.23 0.87
CA LYS A 44 -9.50 -7.63 0.00
C LYS A 44 -9.58 -6.14 0.25
N ILE A 45 -9.85 -5.36 -0.80
CA ILE A 45 -10.30 -3.98 -0.64
C ILE A 45 -11.82 -4.04 -0.56
N VAL A 46 -12.38 -3.70 0.60
CA VAL A 46 -13.82 -3.69 0.83
C VAL A 46 -14.46 -2.35 0.48
N GLU A 47 -13.67 -1.28 0.57
CA GLU A 47 -14.06 0.06 0.08
C GLU A 47 -12.92 0.62 -0.77
N GLN A 48 -13.17 0.84 -2.06
CA GLN A 48 -12.21 1.42 -2.99
C GLN A 48 -12.06 2.94 -2.74
N PRO A 49 -10.89 3.54 -3.00
CA PRO A 49 -10.79 4.98 -3.09
C PRO A 49 -11.67 5.50 -4.24
N ALA A 50 -12.35 6.63 -4.00
CA ALA A 50 -13.17 7.27 -5.00
C ALA A 50 -12.29 7.81 -6.15
N GLU A 51 -12.57 7.37 -7.37
CA GLU A 51 -11.92 7.89 -8.56
C GLU A 51 -12.27 9.38 -8.76
N ASN A 52 -11.31 10.16 -9.26
CA ASN A 52 -11.48 11.57 -9.63
C ASN A 52 -11.96 12.51 -8.50
N ARG A 53 -11.99 12.07 -7.25
CA ARG A 53 -12.35 12.90 -6.08
C ARG A 53 -11.14 13.29 -5.23
N VAL A 54 -9.94 12.84 -5.57
CA VAL A 54 -8.72 13.16 -4.84
C VAL A 54 -8.13 14.44 -5.41
N ARG A 55 -8.10 15.49 -4.61
CA ARG A 55 -7.37 16.70 -4.96
C ARG A 55 -5.92 16.56 -4.53
N PHE A 56 -5.04 16.42 -5.47
CA PHE A 56 -3.61 16.44 -5.23
C PHE A 56 -3.18 17.87 -4.88
N ARG A 57 -2.58 18.05 -3.71
CA ARG A 57 -2.12 19.37 -3.24
C ARG A 57 -0.62 19.42 -3.17
N PHE A 58 -0.08 20.59 -3.50
CA PHE A 58 1.33 20.87 -3.30
C PHE A 58 1.59 21.32 -1.86
N PRO A 59 2.78 21.02 -1.30
CA PRO A 59 3.16 21.47 0.05
C PRO A 59 3.04 22.99 0.24
N ILE A 60 3.37 23.75 -0.81
CA ILE A 60 3.34 25.23 -0.80
C ILE A 60 1.93 25.81 -0.61
N GLU A 61 0.88 25.03 -0.86
CA GLU A 61 -0.49 25.52 -0.66
C GLU A 61 -0.84 25.73 0.82
N GLY A 62 -0.02 25.24 1.76
CA GLY A 62 -0.21 25.40 3.21
C GLY A 62 -1.50 24.77 3.75
N ARG A 63 -2.23 24.03 2.93
CA ARG A 63 -3.50 23.36 3.28
C ARG A 63 -3.30 21.87 3.39
N SER A 64 -4.12 21.24 4.24
CA SER A 64 -4.18 19.78 4.32
C SER A 64 -4.48 19.17 2.95
N ALA A 65 -3.84 18.05 2.63
CA ALA A 65 -4.14 17.29 1.41
C ALA A 65 -5.59 16.72 1.43
N GLY A 66 -6.28 16.81 2.56
CA GLY A 66 -7.58 16.22 2.74
C GLY A 66 -7.51 14.72 2.95
N SER A 67 -8.67 14.08 3.07
CA SER A 67 -8.77 12.62 3.14
C SER A 67 -9.23 12.07 1.80
N ILE A 68 -8.66 10.94 1.40
CA ILE A 68 -9.15 10.17 0.24
C ILE A 68 -10.51 9.58 0.63
N ALA A 69 -11.56 9.97 -0.08
CA ALA A 69 -12.89 9.42 0.14
C ALA A 69 -13.02 8.00 -0.42
N GLY A 70 -13.91 7.21 0.15
CA GLY A 70 -14.33 5.94 -0.44
C GLY A 70 -15.25 6.16 -1.64
N VAL A 71 -15.38 5.14 -2.49
CA VAL A 71 -16.23 5.19 -3.70
C VAL A 71 -17.70 5.37 -3.35
N THR A 72 -18.15 4.82 -2.20
CA THR A 72 -19.53 4.92 -1.72
C THR A 72 -19.79 6.16 -0.85
N SER A 73 -18.78 7.05 -0.69
CA SER A 73 -18.89 8.24 0.17
C SER A 73 -19.90 9.24 -0.37
N THR A 74 -20.81 9.67 0.50
CA THR A 74 -21.79 10.75 0.24
C THR A 74 -21.51 11.96 1.13
N VAL A 75 -22.32 13.00 1.01
CA VAL A 75 -22.25 14.19 1.89
C VAL A 75 -22.67 13.82 3.31
N GLU A 76 -23.71 12.99 3.43
CA GLU A 76 -24.32 12.56 4.69
C GLU A 76 -23.54 11.40 5.33
N ASN A 77 -23.00 10.50 4.51
CA ASN A 77 -22.28 9.32 4.99
C ASN A 77 -20.89 9.24 4.34
N LYS A 78 -19.87 9.67 5.06
CA LYS A 78 -18.49 9.64 4.59
C LYS A 78 -17.89 8.26 4.80
N THR A 79 -17.44 7.65 3.69
CA THR A 79 -16.65 6.41 3.70
C THR A 79 -15.22 6.69 3.29
N PHE A 80 -14.32 5.75 3.60
CA PHE A 80 -12.91 5.85 3.32
C PHE A 80 -12.38 4.51 2.80
N PRO A 81 -11.29 4.50 2.03
CA PRO A 81 -10.68 3.25 1.59
C PRO A 81 -10.48 2.30 2.77
N THR A 82 -10.84 1.05 2.59
CA THR A 82 -10.82 0.05 3.66
C THR A 82 -10.37 -1.29 3.10
N ILE A 83 -9.50 -1.97 3.82
CA ILE A 83 -9.08 -3.34 3.52
C ILE A 83 -9.55 -4.30 4.61
N GLU A 84 -9.65 -5.58 4.24
CA GLU A 84 -9.95 -6.70 5.13
C GLU A 84 -8.94 -7.83 4.88
N VAL A 85 -8.44 -8.44 5.96
CA VAL A 85 -7.65 -9.67 5.91
C VAL A 85 -8.56 -10.84 6.21
N VAL A 86 -8.71 -11.74 5.25
CA VAL A 86 -9.58 -12.93 5.36
C VAL A 86 -8.73 -14.18 5.52
N GLY A 87 -9.20 -15.12 6.35
CA GLY A 87 -8.50 -16.39 6.60
C GLY A 87 -7.32 -16.30 7.57
N TYR A 88 -7.18 -15.17 8.26
CA TYR A 88 -6.20 -14.96 9.32
C TYR A 88 -6.83 -14.16 10.46
N LYS A 89 -6.39 -14.40 11.69
CA LYS A 89 -6.72 -13.60 12.86
C LYS A 89 -5.48 -13.47 13.75
N GLY A 90 -5.13 -12.25 14.11
CA GLY A 90 -3.97 -11.93 14.94
C GLY A 90 -3.27 -10.65 14.52
N PRO A 91 -2.12 -10.34 15.10
CA PRO A 91 -1.39 -9.11 14.83
C PRO A 91 -1.03 -8.97 13.35
N ALA A 92 -1.43 -7.85 12.75
CA ALA A 92 -1.13 -7.53 11.37
C ALA A 92 -0.88 -6.03 11.21
N LYS A 93 -0.02 -5.66 10.25
CA LYS A 93 0.27 -4.27 9.89
C LYS A 93 0.10 -4.08 8.41
N VAL A 94 -0.26 -2.88 8.01
CA VAL A 94 -0.32 -2.48 6.61
C VAL A 94 0.60 -1.28 6.36
N VAL A 95 1.37 -1.39 5.28
CA VAL A 95 2.10 -0.26 4.68
C VAL A 95 1.35 0.17 3.43
N VAL A 96 0.96 1.43 3.38
CA VAL A 96 0.28 2.02 2.22
C VAL A 96 1.23 2.96 1.52
N SER A 97 1.35 2.81 0.21
CA SER A 97 2.20 3.65 -0.65
C SER A 97 1.49 4.00 -1.96
N CYS A 98 1.97 5.04 -2.63
CA CYS A 98 1.55 5.35 -3.99
C CYS A 98 2.35 4.52 -5.00
N VAL A 99 1.65 3.93 -5.97
CA VAL A 99 2.24 3.29 -7.16
C VAL A 99 1.67 3.94 -8.42
N GLU A 100 2.35 3.76 -9.56
CA GLU A 100 1.90 4.29 -10.83
C GLU A 100 0.55 3.67 -11.24
N ASP A 101 -0.28 4.41 -11.96
CA ASP A 101 -1.56 3.90 -12.47
C ASP A 101 -1.34 2.91 -13.61
N LYS A 102 -0.38 3.18 -14.47
CA LYS A 102 0.01 2.30 -15.57
C LYS A 102 0.85 1.14 -15.04
N PHE A 103 0.44 -0.11 -15.36
CA PHE A 103 1.25 -1.27 -15.03
C PHE A 103 2.56 -1.29 -15.86
N TYR A 104 3.62 -1.79 -15.26
CA TYR A 104 4.95 -1.87 -15.88
C TYR A 104 5.16 -3.19 -16.61
N THR A 105 4.90 -4.30 -15.95
CA THR A 105 4.98 -5.63 -16.52
C THR A 105 3.83 -6.49 -16.05
N GLU A 106 3.54 -7.54 -16.82
CA GLU A 106 2.63 -8.59 -16.42
C GLU A 106 3.41 -9.90 -16.37
N LEU A 107 3.53 -10.49 -15.18
CA LEU A 107 4.20 -11.74 -14.96
C LEU A 107 3.23 -12.74 -14.35
N ASN A 108 3.04 -13.90 -15.00
CA ASN A 108 2.12 -14.95 -14.54
C ASN A 108 0.68 -14.44 -14.30
N GLY A 109 0.21 -13.49 -15.11
CA GLY A 109 -1.10 -12.87 -14.98
C GLY A 109 -1.22 -11.83 -13.85
N TYR A 110 -0.09 -11.42 -13.24
CA TYR A 110 -0.03 -10.37 -12.23
C TYR A 110 0.56 -9.09 -12.82
N LYS A 111 -0.18 -8.01 -12.67
CA LYS A 111 0.31 -6.68 -13.05
C LYS A 111 1.22 -6.15 -11.96
N THR A 112 2.37 -5.60 -12.38
CA THR A 112 3.34 -4.95 -11.49
C THR A 112 3.36 -3.45 -11.76
N TYR A 113 3.59 -2.67 -10.71
CA TYR A 113 3.53 -1.22 -10.75
C TYR A 113 4.79 -0.63 -10.10
N ARG A 114 5.34 0.42 -10.70
CA ARG A 114 6.46 1.15 -10.11
C ARG A 114 6.02 2.00 -8.94
N SER A 115 6.89 2.21 -7.97
CA SER A 115 6.66 3.17 -6.90
C SER A 115 6.45 4.57 -7.46
N HIS A 116 5.39 5.27 -7.01
CA HIS A 116 5.09 6.62 -7.44
C HIS A 116 5.75 7.65 -6.52
N PRO A 117 6.29 8.79 -7.06
CA PRO A 117 6.97 9.79 -6.25
C PRO A 117 6.05 10.59 -5.32
N HIS A 118 4.73 10.63 -5.54
CA HIS A 118 3.82 11.35 -4.66
C HIS A 118 3.80 10.77 -3.25
N ASN A 119 3.59 11.65 -2.26
CA ASN A 119 3.61 11.30 -0.85
C ASN A 119 2.19 11.06 -0.33
N LEU A 120 2.02 10.00 0.43
CA LEU A 120 0.90 9.93 1.35
C LEU A 120 1.20 10.77 2.59
N VAL A 121 0.21 11.54 3.03
CA VAL A 121 0.30 12.42 4.20
C VAL A 121 -0.90 12.21 5.11
N GLY A 122 -0.69 12.33 6.41
CA GLY A 122 -1.70 12.13 7.44
C GLY A 122 -1.09 11.70 8.76
N LYS A 123 -1.92 11.44 9.76
CA LYS A 123 -1.48 11.14 11.13
C LYS A 123 -0.51 9.95 11.22
N HIS A 124 -0.73 8.92 10.41
CA HIS A 124 0.05 7.69 10.41
C HIS A 124 1.05 7.62 9.25
N CYS A 125 1.31 8.76 8.60
CA CYS A 125 2.15 8.80 7.43
C CYS A 125 3.49 9.49 7.75
N LYS A 126 4.57 8.88 7.29
CA LYS A 126 5.93 9.40 7.38
C LYS A 126 6.68 9.04 6.11
N GLU A 127 7.54 9.95 5.65
CA GLU A 127 8.36 9.73 4.45
C GLU A 127 7.55 9.30 3.21
N GLY A 128 6.27 9.77 3.16
CA GLY A 128 5.35 9.58 2.05
C GLY A 128 4.69 8.21 1.97
N VAL A 129 4.80 7.38 3.00
CA VAL A 129 4.05 6.14 3.18
C VAL A 129 3.30 6.16 4.50
N CYS A 130 2.21 5.42 4.62
CA CYS A 130 1.49 5.31 5.88
C CYS A 130 1.62 3.90 6.43
N ILE A 131 1.77 3.78 7.75
CA ILE A 131 1.90 2.50 8.45
C ILE A 131 0.85 2.45 9.54
N MET A 132 0.02 1.42 9.50
CA MET A 132 -1.09 1.26 10.43
C MET A 132 -1.19 -0.18 10.93
N ASP A 133 -1.66 -0.33 12.15
CA ASP A 133 -2.07 -1.63 12.68
C ASP A 133 -3.46 -1.99 12.13
N ILE A 134 -3.64 -3.27 11.81
CA ILE A 134 -4.95 -3.81 11.42
C ILE A 134 -5.64 -4.28 12.70
N SER A 135 -6.91 -3.93 12.89
CA SER A 135 -7.68 -4.35 14.06
C SER A 135 -7.71 -5.88 14.17
N GLU A 136 -7.25 -6.42 15.29
CA GLU A 136 -7.27 -7.87 15.53
C GLU A 136 -8.68 -8.43 15.73
N GLU A 137 -9.64 -7.58 16.10
CA GLU A 137 -11.03 -8.00 16.29
C GLU A 137 -11.74 -8.21 14.95
N THR A 138 -11.62 -7.23 14.06
CA THR A 138 -12.35 -7.18 12.78
C THR A 138 -11.51 -7.60 11.60
N MET A 139 -10.19 -7.67 11.74
CA MET A 139 -9.21 -7.86 10.66
C MET A 139 -9.37 -6.84 9.53
N THR A 140 -9.85 -5.63 9.85
CA THR A 140 -10.04 -4.52 8.91
C THR A 140 -9.16 -3.32 9.26
N CYS A 141 -8.84 -2.51 8.26
CA CYS A 141 -8.19 -1.22 8.44
C CYS A 141 -8.81 -0.19 7.51
N GLN A 142 -9.35 0.88 8.09
CA GLN A 142 -9.93 2.02 7.38
C GLN A 142 -8.94 3.19 7.36
N PHE A 143 -8.78 3.81 6.19
CA PHE A 143 -7.79 4.87 5.94
C PHE A 143 -8.45 6.25 5.92
N SER A 144 -9.00 6.68 7.05
CA SER A 144 -9.82 7.91 7.16
C SER A 144 -9.04 9.22 7.10
N ASN A 145 -7.75 9.24 7.37
CA ASN A 145 -6.98 10.47 7.49
C ASN A 145 -5.69 10.43 6.66
N ILE A 146 -5.78 9.93 5.44
CA ILE A 146 -4.68 9.94 4.50
C ILE A 146 -5.05 10.73 3.24
N GLY A 147 -4.13 11.53 2.77
CA GLY A 147 -4.26 12.30 1.52
C GLY A 147 -3.02 12.15 0.65
N VAL A 148 -3.11 12.60 -0.59
CA VAL A 148 -2.00 12.61 -1.54
C VAL A 148 -1.43 14.01 -1.66
N GLN A 149 -0.13 14.15 -1.40
CA GLN A 149 0.62 15.38 -1.60
C GLN A 149 1.49 15.26 -2.85
N CYS A 150 1.32 16.23 -3.74
CA CYS A 150 2.07 16.28 -4.99
C CYS A 150 3.56 16.52 -4.75
N VAL A 151 4.35 15.85 -5.56
CA VAL A 151 5.78 16.08 -5.70
C VAL A 151 6.03 16.80 -7.03
N THR A 152 6.77 17.89 -7.00
CA THR A 152 7.14 18.63 -8.23
C THR A 152 8.10 17.81 -9.09
N LYS A 153 8.17 18.14 -10.39
CA LYS A 153 9.07 17.45 -11.32
C LYS A 153 10.53 17.43 -10.84
N ARG A 154 10.98 18.51 -10.19
CA ARG A 154 12.35 18.64 -9.66
C ARG A 154 12.60 17.77 -8.41
N GLN A 155 11.54 17.33 -7.73
CA GLN A 155 11.61 16.58 -6.48
C GLN A 155 11.39 15.07 -6.68
N ILE A 156 11.08 14.61 -7.90
CA ILE A 156 10.79 13.19 -8.19
C ILE A 156 11.92 12.30 -7.69
N GLU A 157 13.15 12.60 -8.11
CA GLU A 157 14.32 11.80 -7.75
C GLU A 157 14.52 11.75 -6.22
N ALA A 158 14.47 12.89 -5.55
CA ALA A 158 14.61 12.95 -4.10
C ALA A 158 13.53 12.12 -3.38
N SER A 159 12.28 12.20 -3.86
CA SER A 159 11.18 11.41 -3.29
C SER A 159 11.39 9.90 -3.48
N LEU A 160 11.82 9.46 -4.66
CA LEU A 160 12.11 8.05 -4.93
C LEU A 160 13.33 7.55 -4.14
N GLN A 161 14.34 8.38 -3.91
CA GLN A 161 15.46 8.04 -3.02
C GLN A 161 15.01 7.82 -1.57
N ILE A 162 14.00 8.57 -1.12
CA ILE A 162 13.38 8.31 0.19
C ILE A 162 12.73 6.92 0.19
N ARG A 163 11.96 6.54 -0.85
CA ARG A 163 11.35 5.20 -0.95
C ARG A 163 12.42 4.10 -0.95
N LYS A 164 13.52 4.31 -1.68
CA LYS A 164 14.68 3.41 -1.71
C LYS A 164 15.29 3.24 -0.31
N ARG A 165 15.52 4.34 0.40
CA ARG A 165 16.08 4.33 1.75
C ARG A 165 15.18 3.56 2.74
N ILE A 166 13.87 3.74 2.67
CA ILE A 166 12.90 3.04 3.53
C ILE A 166 12.50 1.67 2.98
N GLN A 167 13.07 1.27 1.84
CA GLN A 167 12.86 -0.04 1.20
C GLN A 167 11.39 -0.36 0.87
N VAL A 168 10.58 0.64 0.51
CA VAL A 168 9.19 0.43 0.08
C VAL A 168 9.14 0.33 -1.44
N ASP A 169 9.33 -0.87 -1.93
CA ASP A 169 9.19 -1.27 -3.35
C ASP A 169 8.29 -2.51 -3.43
N PRO A 170 6.96 -2.31 -3.53
CA PRO A 170 6.00 -3.41 -3.45
C PRO A 170 6.18 -4.50 -4.51
N PHE A 171 6.79 -4.17 -5.64
CA PHE A 171 6.93 -5.08 -6.79
C PHE A 171 8.37 -5.35 -7.18
N GLY A 172 9.35 -4.81 -6.46
CA GLY A 172 10.78 -5.03 -6.74
C GLY A 172 11.25 -4.44 -8.06
N LEU A 173 10.63 -3.37 -8.56
CA LEU A 173 10.95 -2.75 -9.85
C LEU A 173 12.01 -1.64 -9.75
N GLY A 174 12.50 -1.35 -8.54
CA GLY A 174 13.48 -0.32 -8.29
C GLY A 174 12.91 1.10 -8.37
N PHE A 175 13.82 2.09 -8.32
CA PHE A 175 13.46 3.51 -8.16
C PHE A 175 14.09 4.41 -9.23
N ASP A 176 14.73 3.85 -10.24
CA ASP A 176 15.52 4.61 -11.23
C ASP A 176 14.67 5.08 -12.42
N HIS A 177 13.48 5.61 -12.15
CA HIS A 177 12.61 6.18 -13.19
C HIS A 177 12.36 7.67 -12.95
N LYS A 178 12.53 8.47 -14.01
CA LYS A 178 12.43 9.93 -13.94
C LYS A 178 11.10 10.47 -14.47
N ASN A 179 10.33 9.66 -15.16
CA ASN A 179 9.08 10.05 -15.82
C ASN A 179 7.92 9.25 -15.21
N SER A 180 7.23 9.86 -14.25
CA SER A 180 5.96 9.37 -13.73
C SER A 180 4.83 10.30 -14.14
N ASP A 181 3.68 9.75 -14.49
CA ASP A 181 2.47 10.54 -14.61
C ASP A 181 2.10 11.07 -13.22
N ARG A 182 2.02 12.38 -13.07
CA ARG A 182 1.74 13.03 -11.78
C ARG A 182 0.28 13.38 -11.58
N THR A 183 -0.57 12.97 -12.50
CA THR A 183 -2.01 13.25 -12.46
C THR A 183 -2.82 12.08 -11.91
N THR A 184 -2.25 10.88 -11.94
CA THR A 184 -2.89 9.65 -11.49
C THR A 184 -1.99 8.82 -10.58
N VAL A 185 -2.56 8.19 -9.58
CA VAL A 185 -1.88 7.25 -8.69
C VAL A 185 -2.83 6.13 -8.28
N ARG A 186 -2.26 4.96 -7.95
CA ARG A 186 -2.95 3.88 -7.23
C ARG A 186 -2.43 3.77 -5.81
N LEU A 187 -3.29 3.37 -4.90
CA LEU A 187 -2.87 2.97 -3.56
C LEU A 187 -2.46 1.50 -3.57
N CYS A 188 -1.27 1.23 -3.09
CA CYS A 188 -0.77 -0.12 -2.86
C CYS A 188 -0.79 -0.40 -1.36
N PHE A 189 -1.41 -1.51 -0.97
CA PHE A 189 -1.52 -1.97 0.41
C PHE A 189 -0.67 -3.24 0.56
N GLN A 190 0.43 -3.14 1.30
CA GLN A 190 1.28 -4.27 1.66
C GLN A 190 0.92 -4.68 3.08
N VAL A 191 0.27 -5.83 3.25
CA VAL A 191 -0.13 -6.35 4.54
C VAL A 191 0.89 -7.38 5.03
N PHE A 192 1.36 -7.17 6.24
CA PHE A 192 2.34 -8.00 6.92
C PHE A 192 1.65 -8.74 8.06
N ILE A 193 1.62 -10.07 8.00
CA ILE A 193 1.15 -10.94 9.07
C ILE A 193 2.31 -11.79 9.58
N LYS A 194 2.36 -12.01 10.89
CA LYS A 194 3.36 -12.86 11.51
C LYS A 194 2.81 -14.27 11.63
N THR A 195 3.47 -15.22 10.99
CA THR A 195 3.21 -16.64 11.18
C THR A 195 4.28 -17.25 12.11
N TYR A 196 4.13 -18.50 12.51
CA TYR A 196 5.07 -19.18 13.43
C TYR A 196 6.52 -19.20 12.92
N HIS A 197 6.74 -19.18 11.61
CA HIS A 197 8.08 -19.32 11.01
C HIS A 197 8.45 -18.20 10.05
N HIS A 198 7.49 -17.41 9.53
CA HIS A 198 7.71 -16.43 8.48
C HIS A 198 6.84 -15.20 8.65
N ILE A 199 7.25 -14.10 8.04
CA ILE A 199 6.38 -12.97 7.77
C ILE A 199 5.81 -13.16 6.37
N LEU A 200 4.47 -13.20 6.28
CA LEU A 200 3.77 -13.24 5.00
C LEU A 200 3.44 -11.81 4.58
N ILE A 201 3.79 -11.46 3.34
CA ILE A 201 3.43 -10.16 2.75
C ILE A 201 2.39 -10.40 1.67
N MET A 202 1.25 -9.74 1.83
CA MET A 202 0.17 -9.73 0.84
C MET A 202 0.11 -8.34 0.21
N VAL A 203 0.07 -8.27 -1.11
CA VAL A 203 0.02 -6.99 -1.84
C VAL A 203 -1.29 -6.91 -2.61
N ILE A 204 -2.02 -5.82 -2.41
CA ILE A 204 -3.21 -5.46 -3.17
C ILE A 204 -3.17 -3.97 -3.50
N PHE A 205 -3.75 -3.56 -4.63
CA PHE A 205 -3.78 -2.17 -5.05
C PHE A 205 -5.19 -1.77 -5.47
N SER A 206 -5.49 -0.47 -5.35
CA SER A 206 -6.76 0.11 -5.76
C SER A 206 -6.95 0.02 -7.29
N LYS A 207 -8.19 -0.02 -7.69
CA LYS A 207 -8.56 0.14 -9.11
C LYS A 207 -8.32 1.56 -9.56
#